data_b47ea199415a4dbcc6eea76a2ce01b21
#
_entry.id   b47ea199415a4dbcc6eea76a2ce01b21
#
_cell.length_a   1.000
_cell.length_b   1.000
_cell.length_c   1.000
_cell.angle_alpha   90.00
_cell.angle_beta   90.00
_cell.angle_gamma   90.00
#
_symmetry.space_group_name_H-M   'P 1'
#
loop_
_entity.id
_entity.type
_entity.pdbx_description
1 polymer ?
#
loop_
_entity_poly.entity_id
_entity_poly.type
_entity_poly.pdbx_seq_one_letter_code
_entity_poly.pdbx_strand_id
1 'polypeptide(L)'
;MSAYPKQAIKNSFLKLLNDRPLNQVTVKAIVEDCGINRNTFYYHFTGTHEVLEYMMDDFCAQYLSALMIPRGEVAKSISKSSQDALEKGVCDYIRKAGHVVPFFLQEPHYRLFAKHFRKAFQDYCQAHTIVQVFPDGHTEQLKRGVFYDYYIHMSCLRLFAVLECW
;
A
#
# COMPACT_ATOMS: atom_id res chain seq x y z
N MET A 1 -19.08 7.83 -12.85
CA MET A 1 -18.26 9.07 -12.79
C MET A 1 -16.80 8.68 -12.84
N SER A 2 -16.02 9.36 -13.65
CA SER A 2 -14.64 9.02 -14.00
C SER A 2 -13.73 9.03 -12.76
N ALA A 3 -12.85 8.01 -12.63
CA ALA A 3 -11.74 7.96 -11.66
C ALA A 3 -10.70 9.09 -11.89
N TYR A 4 -10.84 9.83 -12.97
CA TYR A 4 -9.90 10.85 -13.43
C TYR A 4 -9.64 12.00 -12.43
N PRO A 5 -10.65 12.63 -11.76
CA PRO A 5 -10.36 13.72 -10.83
C PRO A 5 -9.61 13.27 -9.59
N LYS A 6 -9.93 12.10 -9.00
CA LYS A 6 -9.21 11.58 -7.83
C LYS A 6 -7.74 11.30 -8.15
N GLN A 7 -7.47 10.72 -9.32
CA GLN A 7 -6.10 10.45 -9.75
C GLN A 7 -5.31 11.74 -10.04
N ALA A 8 -5.96 12.74 -10.64
CA ALA A 8 -5.35 14.06 -10.88
C ALA A 8 -5.00 14.75 -9.56
N ILE A 9 -5.93 14.75 -8.59
CA ILE A 9 -5.70 15.29 -7.24
C ILE A 9 -4.53 14.57 -6.56
N LYS A 10 -4.50 13.24 -6.59
CA LYS A 10 -3.42 12.42 -6.04
C LYS A 10 -2.07 12.78 -6.67
N ASN A 11 -1.99 12.84 -7.99
CA ASN A 11 -0.74 13.15 -8.71
C ASN A 11 -0.24 14.57 -8.38
N SER A 12 -1.13 15.55 -8.35
CA SER A 12 -0.81 16.92 -7.95
C SER A 12 -0.33 16.99 -6.50
N PHE A 13 -1.03 16.31 -5.59
CA PHE A 13 -0.62 16.24 -4.18
C PHE A 13 0.79 15.65 -4.03
N LEU A 14 1.10 14.55 -4.72
CA LEU A 14 2.43 13.93 -4.73
C LEU A 14 3.51 14.87 -5.25
N LYS A 15 3.23 15.52 -6.38
CA LYS A 15 4.15 16.49 -6.97
C LYS A 15 4.47 17.61 -5.99
N LEU A 16 3.44 18.16 -5.33
CA LEU A 16 3.62 19.23 -4.34
C LEU A 16 4.38 18.77 -3.10
N LEU A 17 4.23 17.51 -2.67
CA LEU A 17 4.98 16.94 -1.55
C LEU A 17 6.48 16.76 -1.84
N ASN A 18 6.87 16.63 -3.11
CA ASN A 18 8.28 16.61 -3.48
C ASN A 18 8.94 17.99 -3.33
N ASP A 19 8.14 19.06 -3.47
CA ASP A 19 8.65 20.43 -3.47
C ASP A 19 8.55 21.11 -2.10
N ARG A 20 7.65 20.65 -1.24
CA ARG A 20 7.35 21.29 0.05
C ARG A 20 6.79 20.32 1.09
N PRO A 21 6.96 20.62 2.39
CA PRO A 21 6.42 19.78 3.46
C PRO A 21 4.88 19.80 3.48
N LEU A 22 4.28 18.73 4.02
CA LEU A 22 2.83 18.51 3.99
C LEU A 22 2.01 19.69 4.52
N ASN A 23 2.46 20.35 5.58
CA ASN A 23 1.76 21.51 6.19
C ASN A 23 1.68 22.73 5.26
N GLN A 24 2.46 22.75 4.17
CA GLN A 24 2.43 23.79 3.14
C GLN A 24 1.67 23.35 1.88
N VAL A 25 1.26 22.08 1.79
CA VAL A 25 0.42 21.60 0.70
C VAL A 25 -1.03 21.95 1.00
N THR A 26 -1.58 22.90 0.26
CA THR A 26 -2.95 23.40 0.46
C THR A 26 -3.89 22.90 -0.62
N VAL A 27 -5.20 22.84 -0.32
CA VAL A 27 -6.24 22.55 -1.32
C VAL A 27 -6.15 23.52 -2.50
N LYS A 28 -5.85 24.81 -2.22
CA LYS A 28 -5.66 25.82 -3.28
C LYS A 28 -4.55 25.42 -4.24
N ALA A 29 -3.38 25.05 -3.72
CA ALA A 29 -2.24 24.66 -4.56
C ALA A 29 -2.55 23.39 -5.38
N ILE A 30 -3.25 22.41 -4.81
CA ILE A 30 -3.64 21.18 -5.51
C ILE A 30 -4.58 21.49 -6.68
N VAL A 31 -5.64 22.26 -6.45
CA VAL A 31 -6.64 22.54 -7.51
C VAL A 31 -6.06 23.41 -8.62
N GLU A 32 -5.16 24.34 -8.30
CA GLU A 32 -4.42 25.14 -9.28
C GLU A 32 -3.49 24.28 -10.13
N ASP A 33 -2.72 23.34 -9.51
CA ASP A 33 -1.79 22.47 -10.23
C ASP A 33 -2.51 21.45 -11.12
N CYS A 34 -3.61 20.86 -10.66
CA CYS A 34 -4.35 19.86 -11.45
C CYS A 34 -5.47 20.45 -12.34
N GLY A 35 -5.67 21.77 -12.33
CA GLY A 35 -6.60 22.45 -13.22
C GLY A 35 -8.08 22.17 -12.95
N ILE A 36 -8.45 21.84 -11.70
CA ILE A 36 -9.85 21.62 -11.30
C ILE A 36 -10.35 22.77 -10.42
N ASN A 37 -11.67 22.91 -10.29
CA ASN A 37 -12.21 23.86 -9.35
C ASN A 37 -12.30 23.29 -7.93
N ARG A 38 -12.43 24.16 -6.92
CA ARG A 38 -12.54 23.78 -5.51
C ARG A 38 -13.73 22.87 -5.22
N ASN A 39 -14.86 23.08 -5.88
CA ASN A 39 -16.07 22.27 -5.67
C ASN A 39 -15.81 20.83 -6.13
N THR A 40 -15.09 20.65 -7.25
CA THR A 40 -14.67 19.31 -7.71
C THR A 40 -13.76 18.63 -6.69
N PHE A 41 -12.83 19.38 -6.08
CA PHE A 41 -11.98 18.83 -5.00
C PHE A 41 -12.85 18.37 -3.82
N TYR A 42 -13.72 19.27 -3.29
CA TYR A 42 -14.54 18.95 -2.11
C TYR A 42 -15.64 17.92 -2.38
N TYR A 43 -15.98 17.66 -3.63
CA TYR A 43 -16.81 16.51 -3.99
C TYR A 43 -16.11 15.16 -3.72
N HIS A 44 -14.79 15.13 -3.77
CA HIS A 44 -13.99 13.90 -3.62
C HIS A 44 -13.30 13.78 -2.28
N PHE A 45 -12.86 14.89 -1.67
CA PHE A 45 -12.05 14.93 -0.46
C PHE A 45 -12.43 16.13 0.41
N THR A 46 -12.49 15.94 1.72
CA THR A 46 -12.76 16.99 2.70
C THR A 46 -11.57 17.91 2.94
N GLY A 47 -10.35 17.42 2.65
CA GLY A 47 -9.10 18.16 2.84
C GLY A 47 -7.89 17.36 2.41
N THR A 48 -6.71 17.95 2.59
CA THR A 48 -5.42 17.34 2.21
C THR A 48 -5.09 16.08 3.01
N HIS A 49 -5.58 15.99 4.24
CA HIS A 49 -5.40 14.81 5.08
C HIS A 49 -6.10 13.57 4.49
N GLU A 50 -7.33 13.74 4.01
CA GLU A 50 -8.07 12.65 3.35
C GLU A 50 -7.42 12.22 2.03
N VAL A 51 -6.80 13.16 1.30
CA VAL A 51 -5.99 12.80 0.13
C VAL A 51 -4.81 11.91 0.53
N LEU A 52 -4.13 12.24 1.64
CA LEU A 52 -3.03 11.43 2.17
C LEU A 52 -3.49 10.03 2.57
N GLU A 53 -4.61 9.92 3.31
CA GLU A 53 -5.18 8.63 3.70
C GLU A 53 -5.56 7.79 2.47
N TYR A 54 -6.22 8.41 1.49
CA TYR A 54 -6.54 7.76 0.21
C TYR A 54 -5.30 7.23 -0.51
N MET A 55 -4.20 7.98 -0.46
CA MET A 55 -2.93 7.52 -1.06
C MET A 55 -2.32 6.34 -0.31
N MET A 56 -2.40 6.34 1.02
CA MET A 56 -1.93 5.22 1.84
C MET A 56 -2.75 3.96 1.55
N ASP A 57 -4.07 4.09 1.48
CA ASP A 57 -4.97 2.98 1.16
C ASP A 57 -4.74 2.44 -0.26
N ASP A 58 -4.56 3.33 -1.24
CA ASP A 58 -4.25 2.96 -2.63
C ASP A 58 -2.89 2.24 -2.74
N PHE A 59 -1.88 2.73 -2.02
CA PHE A 59 -0.58 2.05 -1.92
C PHE A 59 -0.73 0.65 -1.32
N CYS A 60 -1.43 0.53 -0.19
CA CYS A 60 -1.65 -0.75 0.48
C CYS A 60 -2.38 -1.74 -0.43
N ALA A 61 -3.43 -1.31 -1.11
CA ALA A 61 -4.21 -2.15 -2.02
C ALA A 61 -3.36 -2.66 -3.20
N GLN A 62 -2.57 -1.78 -3.81
CA GLN A 62 -1.70 -2.16 -4.93
C GLN A 62 -0.56 -3.08 -4.47
N TYR A 63 0.04 -2.81 -3.31
CA TYR A 63 1.07 -3.66 -2.73
C TYR A 63 0.53 -5.06 -2.44
N LEU A 64 -0.61 -5.17 -1.78
CA LEU A 64 -1.24 -6.45 -1.49
C LEU A 64 -1.66 -7.18 -2.76
N SER A 65 -2.13 -6.47 -3.78
CA SER A 65 -2.43 -7.05 -5.10
C SER A 65 -1.16 -7.60 -5.78
N ALA A 66 -0.02 -6.94 -5.63
CA ALA A 66 1.26 -7.41 -6.17
C ALA A 66 1.79 -8.66 -5.43
N LEU A 67 1.41 -8.84 -4.16
CA LEU A 67 1.73 -10.04 -3.39
C LEU A 67 0.88 -11.27 -3.78
N MET A 68 -0.14 -11.12 -4.64
CA MET A 68 -1.03 -12.20 -5.02
C MET A 68 -0.34 -13.24 -5.89
N ILE A 69 -0.10 -14.41 -5.33
CA ILE A 69 0.13 -15.62 -6.12
C ILE A 69 -1.23 -16.12 -6.62
N PRO A 70 -1.43 -16.37 -7.92
CA PRO A 70 -2.69 -16.89 -8.45
C PRO A 70 -3.10 -18.19 -7.74
N ARG A 71 -4.37 -18.27 -7.32
CA ARG A 71 -4.96 -19.34 -6.49
C ARG A 71 -4.74 -20.77 -6.99
N GLY A 72 -4.24 -20.98 -8.20
CA GLY A 72 -4.02 -22.32 -8.79
C GLY A 72 -2.62 -22.90 -8.60
N GLU A 73 -1.63 -22.07 -8.22
CA GLU A 73 -0.21 -22.49 -8.20
C GLU A 73 0.35 -22.74 -6.80
N VAL A 74 -0.36 -22.36 -5.74
CA VAL A 74 0.11 -22.51 -4.34
C VAL A 74 0.23 -23.97 -3.91
N ALA A 75 -0.47 -24.89 -4.58
CA ALA A 75 -0.45 -26.31 -4.24
C ALA A 75 0.70 -27.11 -4.88
N LYS A 76 1.44 -26.51 -5.81
CA LYS A 76 2.59 -27.19 -6.46
C LYS A 76 3.87 -26.42 -6.17
N SER A 77 4.47 -26.67 -5.03
CA SER A 77 5.77 -26.13 -4.59
C SER A 77 5.99 -24.66 -4.98
N ILE A 78 6.04 -23.77 -4.02
CA ILE A 78 6.62 -22.44 -4.23
C ILE A 78 8.07 -22.70 -4.66
N SER A 79 8.26 -22.83 -5.98
CA SER A 79 9.59 -22.98 -6.53
C SER A 79 10.36 -21.69 -6.23
N LYS A 80 11.67 -21.78 -6.13
CA LYS A 80 12.54 -20.60 -5.97
C LYS A 80 12.19 -19.53 -7.03
N SER A 81 11.82 -19.94 -8.24
CA SER A 81 11.40 -19.04 -9.33
C SER A 81 10.11 -18.26 -9.02
N SER A 82 9.17 -18.83 -8.27
CA SER A 82 7.93 -18.14 -7.87
C SER A 82 8.19 -17.13 -6.76
N GLN A 83 9.11 -17.44 -5.84
CA GLN A 83 9.55 -16.48 -4.82
C GLN A 83 10.30 -15.31 -5.47
N ASP A 84 11.24 -15.59 -6.37
CA ASP A 84 12.00 -14.57 -7.10
C ASP A 84 11.07 -13.66 -7.94
N ALA A 85 10.02 -14.23 -8.56
CA ALA A 85 9.02 -13.46 -9.31
C ALA A 85 8.18 -12.56 -8.40
N LEU A 86 7.80 -13.04 -7.21
CA LEU A 86 7.07 -12.26 -6.22
C LEU A 86 7.93 -11.11 -5.69
N GLU A 87 9.16 -11.40 -5.28
CA GLU A 87 10.11 -10.39 -4.81
C GLU A 87 10.36 -9.33 -5.88
N LYS A 88 10.54 -9.75 -7.13
CA LYS A 88 10.70 -8.83 -8.26
C LYS A 88 9.46 -7.95 -8.46
N GLY A 89 8.26 -8.51 -8.40
CA GLY A 89 7.00 -7.75 -8.52
C GLY A 89 6.85 -6.69 -7.44
N VAL A 90 7.18 -7.04 -6.20
CA VAL A 90 7.19 -6.11 -5.05
C VAL A 90 8.24 -5.02 -5.26
N CYS A 91 9.47 -5.39 -5.62
CA CYS A 91 10.55 -4.43 -5.88
C CYS A 91 10.21 -3.47 -7.03
N ASP A 92 9.63 -3.97 -8.12
CA ASP A 92 9.20 -3.14 -9.24
C ASP A 92 8.07 -2.18 -8.85
N TYR A 93 7.13 -2.63 -8.00
CA TYR A 93 6.09 -1.76 -7.46
C TYR A 93 6.67 -0.67 -6.56
N ILE A 94 7.54 -1.01 -5.61
CA ILE A 94 8.21 -0.05 -4.72
C ILE A 94 9.02 0.95 -5.54
N ARG A 95 9.73 0.48 -6.58
CA ARG A 95 10.50 1.35 -7.48
C ARG A 95 9.62 2.36 -8.22
N LYS A 96 8.44 1.94 -8.68
CA LYS A 96 7.46 2.85 -9.31
C LYS A 96 6.86 3.85 -8.33
N ALA A 97 6.68 3.44 -7.07
CA ALA A 97 6.16 4.26 -5.99
C ALA A 97 7.26 5.02 -5.21
N GLY A 98 8.51 4.95 -5.65
CA GLY A 98 9.71 5.30 -4.90
C GLY A 98 9.73 6.68 -4.25
N HIS A 99 9.06 7.68 -4.84
CA HIS A 99 8.94 9.03 -4.27
C HIS A 99 7.93 9.13 -3.11
N VAL A 100 6.98 8.18 -3.01
CA VAL A 100 5.95 8.16 -1.95
C VAL A 100 6.45 7.42 -0.72
N VAL A 101 7.28 6.39 -0.93
CA VAL A 101 7.76 5.51 0.12
C VAL A 101 8.55 6.26 1.21
N PRO A 102 9.57 7.07 0.89
CA PRO A 102 10.30 7.84 1.91
C PRO A 102 9.39 8.76 2.70
N PHE A 103 8.35 9.32 2.07
CA PHE A 103 7.38 10.17 2.75
C PHE A 103 6.56 9.39 3.78
N PHE A 104 6.10 8.17 3.45
CA PHE A 104 5.35 7.34 4.39
C PHE A 104 6.21 6.82 5.55
N LEU A 105 7.52 6.69 5.37
CA LEU A 105 8.44 6.21 6.40
C LEU A 105 8.91 7.29 7.38
N GLN A 106 8.64 8.56 7.10
CA GLN A 106 9.00 9.66 7.99
C GLN A 106 7.91 9.94 9.03
N GLU A 107 8.31 10.25 10.26
CA GLU A 107 7.38 10.78 11.26
C GLU A 107 6.85 12.17 10.84
N PRO A 108 5.58 12.48 11.07
CA PRO A 108 4.57 11.70 11.79
C PRO A 108 3.78 10.69 10.93
N HIS A 109 4.08 10.55 9.64
CA HIS A 109 3.29 9.76 8.68
C HIS A 109 3.45 8.26 8.87
N TYR A 110 4.59 7.82 9.37
CA TYR A 110 4.90 6.41 9.60
C TYR A 110 3.83 5.69 10.43
N ARG A 111 3.40 6.29 11.56
CA ARG A 111 2.38 5.69 12.43
C ARG A 111 1.02 5.57 11.75
N LEU A 112 0.66 6.60 10.98
CA LEU A 112 -0.59 6.59 10.21
C LEU A 112 -0.52 5.52 9.12
N PHE A 113 0.56 5.48 8.36
CA PHE A 113 0.78 4.47 7.32
C PHE A 113 0.78 3.04 7.89
N ALA A 114 1.47 2.79 8.99
CA ALA A 114 1.48 1.49 9.67
C ALA A 114 0.07 1.04 10.10
N LYS A 115 -0.77 1.97 10.55
CA LYS A 115 -2.18 1.70 10.89
C LYS A 115 -2.99 1.31 9.65
N HIS A 116 -2.89 2.07 8.55
CA HIS A 116 -3.57 1.79 7.29
C HIS A 116 -3.12 0.45 6.70
N PHE A 117 -1.81 0.20 6.65
CA PHE A 117 -1.26 -1.04 6.15
C PHE A 117 -1.74 -2.25 6.96
N ARG A 118 -1.68 -2.19 8.29
CA ARG A 118 -2.17 -3.27 9.15
C ARG A 118 -3.64 -3.57 8.89
N LYS A 119 -4.47 -2.54 8.81
CA LYS A 119 -5.90 -2.70 8.52
C LYS A 119 -6.11 -3.33 7.15
N ALA A 120 -5.50 -2.79 6.10
CA ALA A 120 -5.63 -3.32 4.74
C ALA A 120 -5.18 -4.79 4.65
N PHE A 121 -4.08 -5.13 5.33
CA PHE A 121 -3.59 -6.50 5.37
C PHE A 121 -4.53 -7.44 6.14
N GLN A 122 -5.12 -7.00 7.25
CA GLN A 122 -6.15 -7.75 7.98
C GLN A 122 -7.38 -7.98 7.12
N ASP A 123 -7.89 -6.95 6.46
CA ASP A 123 -9.06 -7.04 5.57
C ASP A 123 -8.76 -8.00 4.39
N TYR A 124 -7.56 -7.90 3.83
CA TYR A 124 -7.08 -8.82 2.80
C TYR A 124 -7.06 -10.28 3.27
N CYS A 125 -6.46 -10.55 4.44
CA CYS A 125 -6.41 -11.88 5.01
C CYS A 125 -7.79 -12.44 5.40
N GLN A 126 -8.76 -11.56 5.68
CA GLN A 126 -10.15 -11.97 5.93
C GLN A 126 -10.89 -12.34 4.64
N ALA A 127 -10.61 -11.64 3.57
CA ALA A 127 -11.23 -11.88 2.26
C ALA A 127 -10.62 -13.08 1.51
N HIS A 128 -9.41 -13.50 1.88
CA HIS A 128 -8.66 -14.55 1.20
C HIS A 128 -8.26 -15.66 2.17
N THR A 129 -8.24 -16.89 1.66
CA THR A 129 -7.65 -18.02 2.41
C THR A 129 -6.14 -17.91 2.37
N ILE A 130 -5.53 -17.70 3.53
CA ILE A 130 -4.08 -17.71 3.66
C ILE A 130 -3.64 -19.14 3.93
N VAL A 131 -2.71 -19.63 3.13
CA VAL A 131 -2.16 -20.97 3.25
C VAL A 131 -0.68 -20.85 3.62
N GLN A 132 -0.29 -21.49 4.72
CA GLN A 132 1.09 -21.63 5.10
C GLN A 132 1.67 -22.89 4.44
N VAL A 133 2.84 -22.74 3.82
CA VAL A 133 3.59 -23.85 3.23
C VAL A 133 4.75 -24.19 4.17
N PHE A 134 4.84 -25.45 4.57
CA PHE A 134 5.90 -25.96 5.43
C PHE A 134 7.07 -26.50 4.61
N PRO A 135 8.29 -26.65 5.21
CA PRO A 135 9.48 -27.11 4.50
C PRO A 135 9.35 -28.52 3.88
N ASP A 136 8.49 -29.36 4.44
CA ASP A 136 8.18 -30.71 3.93
C ASP A 136 7.14 -30.71 2.77
N GLY A 137 6.67 -29.52 2.37
CA GLY A 137 5.73 -29.31 1.27
C GLY A 137 4.27 -29.46 1.65
N HIS A 138 3.90 -29.83 2.90
CA HIS A 138 2.51 -29.79 3.30
C HIS A 138 2.02 -28.35 3.50
N THR A 139 0.70 -28.16 3.38
CA THR A 139 0.08 -26.85 3.47
C THR A 139 -1.04 -26.87 4.51
N GLU A 140 -1.10 -25.83 5.32
CA GLU A 140 -2.20 -25.63 6.27
C GLU A 140 -2.87 -24.28 6.05
N GLN A 141 -4.19 -24.25 6.18
CA GLN A 141 -4.92 -23.00 6.18
C GLN A 141 -4.69 -22.27 7.50
N LEU A 142 -4.21 -21.03 7.40
CA LEU A 142 -4.00 -20.17 8.55
C LEU A 142 -5.35 -19.75 9.13
N LYS A 143 -5.73 -20.30 10.29
CA LYS A 143 -6.96 -19.96 11.01
C LYS A 143 -6.74 -18.74 11.88
N ARG A 144 -7.82 -17.95 12.12
CA ARG A 144 -7.79 -16.83 13.05
C ARG A 144 -7.35 -17.32 14.45
N GLY A 145 -6.44 -16.58 15.06
CA GLY A 145 -5.88 -16.85 16.38
C GLY A 145 -4.50 -16.21 16.54
N VAL A 146 -3.79 -16.55 17.60
CA VAL A 146 -2.50 -15.96 17.95
C VAL A 146 -1.49 -16.04 16.79
N PHE A 147 -1.45 -17.16 16.07
CA PHE A 147 -0.56 -17.34 14.92
C PHE A 147 -0.95 -16.45 13.73
N TYR A 148 -2.23 -16.19 13.54
CA TYR A 148 -2.71 -15.30 12.50
C TYR A 148 -2.30 -13.86 12.78
N ASP A 149 -2.46 -13.39 14.00
CA ASP A 149 -2.03 -12.05 14.41
C ASP A 149 -0.52 -11.90 14.35
N TYR A 150 0.23 -12.94 14.73
CA TYR A 150 1.69 -13.00 14.58
C TYR A 150 2.09 -12.90 13.10
N TYR A 151 1.43 -13.65 12.22
CA TYR A 151 1.70 -13.62 10.78
C TYR A 151 1.49 -12.21 10.18
N ILE A 152 0.39 -11.55 10.54
CA ILE A 152 0.11 -10.17 10.13
C ILE A 152 1.22 -9.24 10.62
N HIS A 153 1.58 -9.35 11.90
CA HIS A 153 2.62 -8.51 12.50
C HIS A 153 3.98 -8.70 11.80
N MET A 154 4.40 -9.92 11.57
CA MET A 154 5.66 -10.23 10.89
C MET A 154 5.67 -9.77 9.43
N SER A 155 4.53 -9.86 8.74
CA SER A 155 4.39 -9.37 7.36
C SER A 155 4.50 -7.85 7.29
N CYS A 156 3.93 -7.14 8.27
CA CYS A 156 4.10 -5.69 8.40
C CYS A 156 5.59 -5.33 8.65
N LEU A 157 6.26 -6.02 9.57
CA LEU A 157 7.67 -5.78 9.86
C LEU A 157 8.57 -6.02 8.65
N ARG A 158 8.29 -7.08 7.86
CA ARG A 158 9.02 -7.35 6.61
C ARG A 158 8.86 -6.23 5.60
N LEU A 159 7.63 -5.74 5.40
CA LEU A 159 7.41 -4.61 4.50
C LEU A 159 8.24 -3.40 4.94
N PHE A 160 8.16 -3.02 6.22
CA PHE A 160 8.89 -1.86 6.72
C PHE A 160 10.41 -2.04 6.58
N ALA A 161 10.95 -3.22 6.90
CA ALA A 161 12.37 -3.50 6.72
C ALA A 161 12.80 -3.38 5.24
N VAL A 162 11.99 -3.86 4.29
CA VAL A 162 12.26 -3.69 2.85
C VAL A 162 12.22 -2.22 2.46
N LEU A 163 11.24 -1.47 2.95
CA LEU A 163 11.09 -0.04 2.63
C LEU A 163 12.22 0.82 3.21
N GLU A 164 12.75 0.47 4.41
CA GLU A 164 13.87 1.16 5.04
C GLU A 164 15.22 0.89 4.36
N CYS A 165 15.34 -0.23 3.65
CA CYS A 165 16.56 -0.58 2.89
C CYS A 165 16.61 0.05 1.48
N TRP A 166 15.56 0.75 1.08
CA TRP A 166 15.42 1.40 -0.22
C TRP A 166 15.54 2.92 -0.11
#